data_be9fffbe076cdc00622d0ffb3e147510
#
_entry.id   be9fffbe076cdc00622d0ffb3e147510
#
_cell.length_a   1.000
_cell.length_b   1.000
_cell.length_c   1.000
_cell.angle_alpha   90.00
_cell.angle_beta   90.00
_cell.angle_gamma   90.00
#
_symmetry.space_group_name_H-M   'P 1'
#
loop_
_entity.id
_entity.type
_entity.pdbx_description
1 polymer ?
#
loop_
_entity_poly.entity_id
_entity_poly.type
_entity_poly.pdbx_seq_one_letter_code
_entity_poly.pdbx_strand_id
1 'polypeptide(L)'
;MYSEKVIQANIEKFAASEGWTPVRHTLEEVEEFKKYIDSIVTLDSNPKSTWIKEIKPISQKRRKEVRRWIENEQIICTLDSGYWESRYVYVTSETGEIVKYKNRIAQDVFDSILANFEDQGIAAELLLLSARQSGLSLKVVLKILHRVWFTPSHQSLISMINLSGNELVGRVCATVYDKSPFWLMPLKTKKNSFSNGSIVSFQHSTKKTGIAQGFTPQSVFVDDVRDIPHPVQVIEEGLLRAVFSSARTLMVLEGRAGKGSDWFSNAYQSSKKYWPQGKARLFHVFIPWYVSSDIYPPQEWLNKFPVPPNWMPLLETKEHAERAAEYVKNTYYLSEYLGNGWTMPERQQWYWESMRRDFEVRNDWDRCAVYFAADDDEALGLDEEVDMEDACEQMLSNPTEMQTKIDTILRKETQR
;
A
#
# COMPACT_ATOMS: atom_id res chain seq x y z
N MET A 1 4.49 -2.09 9.74
CA MET A 1 5.83 -2.08 10.40
C MET A 1 5.60 -1.68 11.82
N TYR A 2 6.10 -2.41 12.80
CA TYR A 2 6.10 -1.87 14.16
C TYR A 2 6.91 -0.59 14.19
N SER A 3 6.51 0.40 14.99
CA SER A 3 7.37 1.55 15.24
C SER A 3 8.69 1.09 15.86
N GLU A 4 9.75 1.88 15.70
CA GLU A 4 11.05 1.55 16.30
C GLU A 4 10.91 1.33 17.82
N LYS A 5 10.03 2.08 18.47
CA LYS A 5 9.71 1.92 19.89
C LYS A 5 9.12 0.54 20.21
N VAL A 6 8.17 0.05 19.40
CA VAL A 6 7.56 -1.27 19.61
C VAL A 6 8.54 -2.38 19.25
N ILE A 7 9.33 -2.22 18.19
CA ILE A 7 10.38 -3.18 17.83
C ILE A 7 11.39 -3.30 18.99
N GLN A 8 11.87 -2.18 19.52
CA GLN A 8 12.81 -2.17 20.63
C GLN A 8 12.21 -2.82 21.89
N ALA A 9 10.96 -2.50 22.24
CA ALA A 9 10.27 -3.13 23.37
C ALA A 9 10.10 -4.65 23.19
N ASN A 10 9.82 -5.11 21.97
CA ASN A 10 9.73 -6.54 21.67
C ASN A 10 11.10 -7.24 21.75
N ILE A 11 12.18 -6.58 21.29
CA ILE A 11 13.55 -7.07 21.44
C ILE A 11 13.91 -7.21 22.92
N GLU A 12 13.62 -6.22 23.74
CA GLU A 12 13.87 -6.24 25.20
C GLU A 12 13.08 -7.33 25.89
N LYS A 13 11.80 -7.49 25.54
CA LYS A 13 10.95 -8.57 26.06
C LYS A 13 11.50 -9.94 25.69
N PHE A 14 11.92 -10.12 24.44
CA PHE A 14 12.56 -11.35 23.98
C PHE A 14 13.87 -11.60 24.76
N ALA A 15 14.73 -10.59 24.88
CA ALA A 15 15.99 -10.70 25.60
C ALA A 15 15.80 -11.09 27.07
N ALA A 16 14.76 -10.56 27.73
CA ALA A 16 14.41 -10.89 29.11
C ALA A 16 13.93 -12.35 29.24
N SER A 17 13.24 -12.91 28.25
CA SER A 17 12.76 -14.30 28.29
C SER A 17 13.81 -15.33 27.90
N GLU A 18 14.65 -15.02 26.93
CA GLU A 18 15.58 -15.98 26.32
C GLU A 18 17.05 -15.81 26.79
N GLY A 19 17.33 -14.74 27.54
CA GLY A 19 18.66 -14.46 28.09
C GLY A 19 19.69 -14.00 27.08
N TRP A 20 19.26 -13.53 25.92
CA TRP A 20 20.13 -12.91 24.92
C TRP A 20 19.37 -11.92 24.04
N THR A 21 20.08 -10.90 23.54
CA THR A 21 19.50 -9.83 22.72
C THR A 21 19.74 -10.13 21.24
N PRO A 22 18.68 -10.21 20.41
CA PRO A 22 18.84 -10.30 18.96
C PRO A 22 19.41 -8.99 18.39
N VAL A 23 20.22 -9.10 17.34
CA VAL A 23 20.98 -8.00 16.75
C VAL A 23 20.61 -7.84 15.27
N ARG A 24 20.39 -6.61 14.83
CA ARG A 24 20.27 -6.27 13.40
C ARG A 24 21.66 -6.27 12.77
N HIS A 25 21.85 -7.16 11.78
CA HIS A 25 23.09 -7.18 11.01
C HIS A 25 23.04 -6.19 9.84
N THR A 26 24.22 -5.72 9.44
CA THR A 26 24.37 -4.90 8.24
C THR A 26 24.07 -5.72 6.97
N LEU A 27 23.84 -5.04 5.86
CA LEU A 27 23.64 -5.73 4.58
C LEU A 27 24.86 -6.56 4.18
N GLU A 28 26.05 -6.03 4.43
CA GLU A 28 27.32 -6.70 4.12
C GLU A 28 27.49 -8.00 4.93
N GLU A 29 27.29 -7.95 6.24
CA GLU A 29 27.31 -9.13 7.11
C GLU A 29 26.30 -10.21 6.67
N VAL A 30 25.09 -9.80 6.30
CA VAL A 30 24.05 -10.72 5.79
C VAL A 30 24.49 -11.37 4.47
N GLU A 31 25.03 -10.61 3.52
CA GLU A 31 25.50 -11.16 2.24
C GLU A 31 26.73 -12.07 2.41
N GLU A 32 27.64 -11.75 3.30
CA GLU A 32 28.76 -12.63 3.67
C GLU A 32 28.28 -13.94 4.28
N PHE A 33 27.31 -13.88 5.18
CA PHE A 33 26.73 -15.08 5.79
C PHE A 33 26.01 -15.95 4.76
N LYS A 34 25.25 -15.35 3.85
CA LYS A 34 24.60 -16.08 2.73
C LYS A 34 25.65 -16.82 1.89
N LYS A 35 26.69 -16.12 1.45
CA LYS A 35 27.79 -16.74 0.68
C LYS A 35 28.44 -17.91 1.46
N TYR A 36 28.62 -17.73 2.75
CA TYR A 36 29.17 -18.81 3.59
C TYR A 36 28.22 -20.02 3.62
N ILE A 37 26.91 -19.83 3.84
CA ILE A 37 25.93 -20.93 3.84
C ILE A 37 25.91 -21.63 2.47
N ASP A 38 25.88 -20.87 1.37
CA ASP A 38 25.89 -21.43 0.00
C ASP A 38 27.18 -22.22 -0.27
N SER A 39 28.29 -21.92 0.40
CA SER A 39 29.54 -22.67 0.28
C SER A 39 29.53 -24.03 0.98
N ILE A 40 28.70 -24.21 1.99
CA ILE A 40 28.62 -25.44 2.81
C ILE A 40 27.36 -26.27 2.58
N VAL A 41 26.31 -25.68 2.00
CA VAL A 41 25.02 -26.36 1.72
C VAL A 41 24.84 -26.50 0.22
N THR A 42 24.58 -27.73 -0.23
CA THR A 42 24.14 -27.97 -1.60
C THR A 42 22.64 -28.26 -1.59
N LEU A 43 21.88 -27.44 -2.33
CA LEU A 43 20.44 -27.64 -2.49
C LEU A 43 20.16 -28.63 -3.62
N ASP A 44 19.08 -29.40 -3.49
CA ASP A 44 18.61 -30.25 -4.57
C ASP A 44 17.97 -29.39 -5.67
N SER A 45 18.33 -29.66 -6.90
CA SER A 45 17.72 -29.01 -8.07
C SER A 45 16.28 -29.46 -8.33
N ASN A 46 15.82 -30.54 -7.65
CA ASN A 46 14.44 -31.01 -7.73
C ASN A 46 13.55 -30.22 -6.76
N PRO A 47 12.63 -29.38 -7.24
CA PRO A 47 11.77 -28.56 -6.38
C PRO A 47 10.76 -29.38 -5.56
N LYS A 48 10.72 -30.70 -5.70
CA LYS A 48 9.87 -31.62 -4.91
C LYS A 48 10.62 -32.30 -3.77
N SER A 49 11.93 -32.13 -3.67
CA SER A 49 12.74 -32.74 -2.61
C SER A 49 12.85 -31.79 -1.40
N THR A 50 13.32 -32.32 -0.28
CA THR A 50 13.54 -31.59 0.97
C THR A 50 14.73 -30.62 0.93
N TRP A 51 15.11 -30.14 -0.25
CA TRP A 51 15.91 -28.94 -0.50
C TRP A 51 17.40 -29.02 -0.17
N ILE A 52 17.79 -29.74 0.89
CA ILE A 52 19.20 -29.90 1.23
C ILE A 52 19.65 -31.26 0.74
N LYS A 53 20.51 -31.25 -0.30
CA LYS A 53 21.12 -32.46 -0.84
C LYS A 53 22.34 -32.87 -0.01
N GLU A 54 23.13 -31.90 0.39
CA GLU A 54 24.38 -32.15 1.10
C GLU A 54 24.75 -30.97 1.98
N ILE A 55 25.32 -31.25 3.14
CA ILE A 55 25.96 -30.28 4.01
C ILE A 55 27.40 -30.71 4.22
N LYS A 56 28.35 -29.88 3.81
CA LYS A 56 29.77 -30.15 4.08
C LYS A 56 30.03 -30.21 5.58
N PRO A 57 30.91 -31.11 6.04
CA PRO A 57 31.27 -31.19 7.44
C PRO A 57 31.88 -29.88 7.95
N ILE A 58 31.35 -29.36 9.05
CA ILE A 58 31.87 -28.22 9.77
C ILE A 58 32.06 -28.55 11.25
N SER A 59 32.96 -27.87 11.93
CA SER A 59 33.22 -28.09 13.37
C SER A 59 31.97 -27.85 14.22
N GLN A 60 31.89 -28.52 15.38
CA GLN A 60 30.79 -28.34 16.31
C GLN A 60 30.63 -26.87 16.77
N LYS A 61 31.75 -26.16 16.98
CA LYS A 61 31.77 -24.74 17.32
C LYS A 61 31.09 -23.94 16.21
N ARG A 62 31.48 -24.18 14.93
CA ARG A 62 30.94 -23.45 13.80
C ARG A 62 29.44 -23.75 13.54
N ARG A 63 28.99 -24.99 13.82
CA ARG A 63 27.55 -25.33 13.80
C ARG A 63 26.74 -24.50 14.77
N LYS A 64 27.24 -24.30 15.99
CA LYS A 64 26.57 -23.47 17.01
C LYS A 64 26.49 -22.02 16.58
N GLU A 65 27.57 -21.46 16.01
CA GLU A 65 27.60 -20.10 15.48
C GLU A 65 26.58 -19.89 14.34
N VAL A 66 26.57 -20.81 13.37
CA VAL A 66 25.60 -20.76 12.23
C VAL A 66 24.17 -20.85 12.75
N ARG A 67 23.89 -21.78 13.65
CA ARG A 67 22.54 -21.92 14.23
C ARG A 67 22.09 -20.65 14.92
N ARG A 68 22.96 -20.06 15.75
CA ARG A 68 22.65 -18.83 16.46
C ARG A 68 22.43 -17.63 15.52
N TRP A 69 23.19 -17.55 14.42
CA TRP A 69 22.97 -16.55 13.38
C TRP A 69 21.58 -16.70 12.76
N ILE A 70 21.22 -17.91 12.33
CA ILE A 70 19.92 -18.18 11.71
C ILE A 70 18.78 -17.86 12.69
N GLU A 71 18.89 -18.28 13.94
CA GLU A 71 17.90 -17.96 14.98
C GLU A 71 17.76 -16.45 15.18
N ASN A 72 18.86 -15.72 15.20
CA ASN A 72 18.87 -14.26 15.28
C ASN A 72 18.11 -13.62 14.10
N GLU A 73 18.45 -14.02 12.87
CA GLU A 73 17.80 -13.47 11.67
C GLU A 73 16.30 -13.78 11.62
N GLN A 74 15.91 -14.98 11.99
CA GLN A 74 14.49 -15.34 12.07
C GLN A 74 13.72 -14.47 13.06
N ILE A 75 14.32 -14.19 14.22
CA ILE A 75 13.70 -13.36 15.25
C ILE A 75 13.64 -11.91 14.81
N ILE A 76 14.74 -11.32 14.35
CA ILE A 76 14.75 -9.92 13.90
C ILE A 76 13.80 -9.73 12.71
N CYS A 77 13.82 -10.62 11.72
CA CYS A 77 12.87 -10.55 10.61
C CYS A 77 11.40 -10.71 11.06
N THR A 78 11.13 -11.46 12.12
CA THR A 78 9.78 -11.56 12.70
C THR A 78 9.34 -10.26 13.36
N LEU A 79 10.25 -9.59 14.07
CA LEU A 79 9.97 -8.38 14.82
C LEU A 79 9.98 -7.12 13.95
N ASP A 80 10.77 -7.12 12.87
CA ASP A 80 11.02 -5.96 12.01
C ASP A 80 10.86 -6.30 10.53
N SER A 81 9.67 -5.99 9.99
CA SER A 81 9.39 -6.21 8.56
C SER A 81 10.25 -5.33 7.65
N GLY A 82 10.65 -4.13 8.08
CA GLY A 82 11.53 -3.24 7.31
C GLY A 82 12.96 -3.77 7.22
N TYR A 83 13.46 -4.37 8.30
CA TYR A 83 14.72 -5.11 8.27
C TYR A 83 14.64 -6.25 7.26
N TRP A 84 13.60 -7.11 7.33
CA TRP A 84 13.39 -8.19 6.37
C TRP A 84 13.33 -7.68 4.94
N GLU A 85 12.52 -6.66 4.67
CA GLU A 85 12.37 -6.06 3.34
C GLU A 85 13.73 -5.60 2.77
N SER A 86 14.50 -4.85 3.55
CA SER A 86 15.77 -4.27 3.11
C SER A 86 16.91 -5.29 2.98
N ARG A 87 16.85 -6.43 3.67
CA ARG A 87 17.91 -7.44 3.68
C ARG A 87 17.63 -8.64 2.77
N TYR A 88 16.36 -9.02 2.63
CA TYR A 88 16.00 -10.31 2.04
C TYR A 88 15.05 -10.23 0.85
N VAL A 89 14.38 -9.10 0.63
CA VAL A 89 13.42 -8.98 -0.46
C VAL A 89 14.08 -8.54 -1.76
N TYR A 90 13.75 -9.26 -2.84
CA TYR A 90 14.10 -8.92 -4.21
C TYR A 90 12.83 -8.85 -5.04
N VAL A 91 12.77 -7.90 -5.95
CA VAL A 91 11.64 -7.65 -6.83
C VAL A 91 12.11 -7.49 -8.27
N THR A 92 11.21 -7.65 -9.21
CA THR A 92 11.48 -7.36 -10.61
C THR A 92 11.33 -5.85 -10.85
N SER A 93 12.37 -5.21 -11.37
CA SER A 93 12.37 -3.80 -11.76
C SER A 93 11.50 -3.56 -13.01
N GLU A 94 11.30 -2.30 -13.35
CA GLU A 94 10.63 -1.89 -14.59
C GLU A 94 11.37 -2.36 -15.85
N THR A 95 12.69 -2.55 -15.75
CA THR A 95 13.54 -3.11 -16.85
C THR A 95 13.51 -4.64 -16.90
N GLY A 96 12.79 -5.31 -16.01
CA GLY A 96 12.72 -6.77 -15.94
C GLY A 96 13.86 -7.43 -15.15
N GLU A 97 14.78 -6.65 -14.58
CA GLU A 97 15.87 -7.16 -13.77
C GLU A 97 15.41 -7.46 -12.33
N ILE A 98 16.01 -8.48 -11.72
CA ILE A 98 15.78 -8.77 -10.31
C ILE A 98 16.72 -7.91 -9.48
N VAL A 99 16.14 -6.98 -8.74
CA VAL A 99 16.85 -6.01 -7.91
C VAL A 99 16.47 -6.15 -6.45
N LYS A 100 17.36 -5.72 -5.56
CA LYS A 100 17.04 -5.64 -4.14
C LYS A 100 15.97 -4.58 -3.91
N TYR A 101 14.95 -4.93 -3.12
CA TYR A 101 13.88 -4.02 -2.79
C TYR A 101 14.37 -2.84 -1.95
N LYS A 102 13.91 -1.67 -2.30
CA LYS A 102 14.11 -0.43 -1.56
C LYS A 102 12.78 0.31 -1.52
N ASN A 103 12.39 0.76 -0.34
CA ASN A 103 11.19 1.57 -0.19
C ASN A 103 11.29 2.86 -1.01
N ARG A 104 10.15 3.24 -1.56
CA ARG A 104 9.87 4.59 -2.08
C ARG A 104 9.29 5.44 -0.95
N ILE A 105 9.33 6.75 -1.08
CA ILE A 105 8.85 7.67 -0.05
C ILE A 105 7.38 7.42 0.33
N ALA A 106 6.50 7.21 -0.65
CA ALA A 106 5.09 6.88 -0.39
C ALA A 106 4.91 5.58 0.42
N GLN A 107 5.81 4.62 0.23
CA GLN A 107 5.80 3.35 0.97
C GLN A 107 6.29 3.53 2.41
N ASP A 108 7.23 4.45 2.65
CA ASP A 108 7.67 4.80 4.00
C ASP A 108 6.54 5.51 4.77
N VAL A 109 5.80 6.42 4.12
CA VAL A 109 4.60 7.04 4.71
C VAL A 109 3.56 5.97 5.06
N PHE A 110 3.31 5.03 4.17
CA PHE A 110 2.39 3.92 4.45
C PHE A 110 2.86 3.06 5.63
N ASP A 111 4.17 2.80 5.74
CA ASP A 111 4.75 2.10 6.88
C ASP A 111 4.52 2.85 8.19
N SER A 112 4.64 4.18 8.20
CA SER A 112 4.40 4.99 9.41
C SER A 112 2.93 4.96 9.84
N ILE A 113 2.00 4.93 8.88
CA ILE A 113 0.57 4.75 9.16
C ILE A 113 0.33 3.39 9.83
N LEU A 114 0.85 2.30 9.26
CA LEU A 114 0.69 0.97 9.85
C LEU A 114 1.32 0.88 11.25
N ALA A 115 2.51 1.47 11.43
CA ALA A 115 3.17 1.53 12.73
C ALA A 115 2.30 2.20 13.80
N ASN A 116 1.61 3.29 13.44
CA ASN A 116 0.71 3.98 14.36
C ASN A 116 -0.47 3.10 14.80
N PHE A 117 -1.07 2.33 13.89
CA PHE A 117 -2.14 1.36 14.23
C PHE A 117 -1.61 0.25 15.15
N GLU A 118 -0.44 -0.28 14.86
CA GLU A 118 0.19 -1.33 15.66
C GLU A 118 0.58 -0.83 17.06
N ASP A 119 1.09 0.39 17.19
CA ASP A 119 1.45 1.01 18.46
C ASP A 119 0.22 1.25 19.36
N GLN A 120 -0.92 1.56 18.75
CA GLN A 120 -2.20 1.70 19.46
C GLN A 120 -2.87 0.36 19.75
N GLY A 121 -2.36 -0.74 19.21
CA GLY A 121 -2.95 -2.09 19.37
C GLY A 121 -4.32 -2.26 18.72
N ILE A 122 -4.59 -1.50 17.65
CA ILE A 122 -5.85 -1.55 16.90
C ILE A 122 -5.66 -2.16 15.51
N ALA A 123 -6.76 -2.64 14.93
CA ALA A 123 -6.77 -3.19 13.57
C ALA A 123 -6.42 -2.12 12.53
N ALA A 124 -5.52 -2.42 11.60
CA ALA A 124 -5.28 -1.59 10.42
C ALA A 124 -6.27 -1.99 9.31
N GLU A 125 -7.43 -1.37 9.27
CA GLU A 125 -8.48 -1.59 8.28
C GLU A 125 -8.66 -0.31 7.45
N LEU A 126 -8.05 -0.26 6.26
CA LEU A 126 -7.79 0.96 5.52
C LEU A 126 -8.58 1.03 4.20
N LEU A 127 -9.14 2.21 3.91
CA LEU A 127 -9.51 2.66 2.57
C LEU A 127 -8.34 3.48 2.02
N LEU A 128 -7.56 2.88 1.12
CA LEU A 128 -6.36 3.49 0.58
C LEU A 128 -6.66 4.13 -0.78
N LEU A 129 -6.61 5.46 -0.82
CA LEU A 129 -6.62 6.24 -2.04
C LEU A 129 -5.18 6.66 -2.35
N SER A 130 -4.66 6.30 -3.52
CA SER A 130 -3.27 6.53 -3.84
C SER A 130 -3.05 7.08 -5.23
N ALA A 131 -2.00 7.89 -5.38
CA ALA A 131 -1.51 8.27 -6.69
C ALA A 131 -0.98 7.05 -7.45
N ARG A 132 -1.10 7.07 -8.78
CA ARG A 132 -0.57 6.00 -9.63
C ARG A 132 0.94 5.84 -9.48
N GLN A 133 1.44 4.64 -9.68
CA GLN A 133 2.87 4.28 -9.66
C GLN A 133 3.61 4.54 -8.33
N SER A 134 2.89 4.82 -7.25
CA SER A 134 3.45 4.97 -5.90
C SER A 134 4.11 3.67 -5.37
N GLY A 135 3.77 2.53 -5.97
CA GLY A 135 4.25 1.20 -5.54
C GLY A 135 3.57 0.68 -4.27
N LEU A 136 2.45 1.27 -3.85
CA LEU A 136 1.76 0.90 -2.62
C LEU A 136 1.14 -0.50 -2.69
N SER A 137 0.58 -0.91 -3.83
CA SER A 137 0.06 -2.28 -4.00
C SER A 137 1.16 -3.34 -3.75
N LEU A 138 2.39 -3.12 -4.28
CA LEU A 138 3.55 -3.96 -3.98
C LEU A 138 3.86 -3.96 -2.48
N LYS A 139 3.85 -2.80 -1.85
CA LYS A 139 4.13 -2.66 -0.41
C LYS A 139 3.14 -3.44 0.44
N VAL A 140 1.84 -3.34 0.15
CA VAL A 140 0.80 -4.11 0.85
C VAL A 140 1.02 -5.61 0.70
N VAL A 141 1.35 -6.06 -0.52
CA VAL A 141 1.67 -7.48 -0.78
C VAL A 141 2.87 -7.93 0.05
N LEU A 142 3.94 -7.14 0.15
CA LEU A 142 5.10 -7.47 0.98
C LEU A 142 4.74 -7.55 2.47
N LYS A 143 3.89 -6.67 2.98
CA LYS A 143 3.38 -6.74 4.37
C LYS A 143 2.58 -8.02 4.62
N ILE A 144 1.77 -8.43 3.67
CA ILE A 144 1.03 -9.71 3.75
C ILE A 144 2.00 -10.88 3.74
N LEU A 145 2.98 -10.91 2.84
CA LEU A 145 3.98 -11.97 2.77
C LEU A 145 4.79 -12.07 4.06
N HIS A 146 5.21 -10.94 4.63
CA HIS A 146 5.89 -10.92 5.91
C HIS A 146 5.06 -11.61 6.99
N ARG A 147 3.77 -11.25 7.13
CA ARG A 147 2.88 -11.87 8.12
C ARG A 147 2.67 -13.37 7.88
N VAL A 148 2.49 -13.78 6.63
CA VAL A 148 2.34 -15.19 6.25
C VAL A 148 3.58 -16.01 6.60
N TRP A 149 4.77 -15.44 6.46
CA TRP A 149 6.01 -16.19 6.67
C TRP A 149 6.45 -16.22 8.13
N PHE A 150 6.24 -15.14 8.85
CA PHE A 150 6.73 -15.00 10.21
C PHE A 150 5.66 -15.15 11.30
N THR A 151 4.38 -15.30 10.92
CA THR A 151 3.29 -15.55 11.88
C THR A 151 2.70 -16.95 11.61
N PRO A 152 2.76 -17.88 12.55
CA PRO A 152 2.18 -19.22 12.37
C PRO A 152 0.67 -19.18 12.12
N SER A 153 0.20 -20.06 11.25
CA SER A 153 -1.22 -20.24 10.92
C SER A 153 -1.93 -18.98 10.41
N HIS A 154 -1.17 -18.07 9.79
CA HIS A 154 -1.71 -16.83 9.26
C HIS A 154 -2.44 -17.05 7.94
N GLN A 155 -3.68 -16.59 7.85
CA GLN A 155 -4.50 -16.70 6.65
C GLN A 155 -4.61 -15.33 5.98
N SER A 156 -4.28 -15.27 4.70
CA SER A 156 -4.31 -14.04 3.92
C SER A 156 -5.09 -14.19 2.63
N LEU A 157 -5.75 -13.10 2.25
CA LEU A 157 -6.48 -12.95 0.99
C LEU A 157 -5.87 -11.81 0.18
N ILE A 158 -5.56 -12.07 -1.07
CA ILE A 158 -5.23 -11.04 -2.06
C ILE A 158 -6.26 -11.16 -3.19
N SER A 159 -6.95 -10.08 -3.48
CA SER A 159 -7.98 -10.03 -4.50
C SER A 159 -7.70 -8.89 -5.49
N MET A 160 -7.48 -9.26 -6.75
CA MET A 160 -7.34 -8.33 -7.84
C MET A 160 -8.62 -8.37 -8.68
N ILE A 161 -8.92 -7.25 -9.36
CA ILE A 161 -10.14 -7.15 -10.20
C ILE A 161 -10.12 -8.16 -11.35
N ASN A 162 -8.94 -8.54 -11.85
CA ASN A 162 -8.81 -9.44 -12.99
C ASN A 162 -7.77 -10.54 -12.75
N LEU A 163 -7.83 -11.58 -13.61
CA LEU A 163 -6.94 -12.74 -13.52
C LEU A 163 -5.47 -12.37 -13.73
N SER A 164 -5.18 -11.47 -14.68
CA SER A 164 -3.81 -11.06 -14.99
C SER A 164 -3.15 -10.31 -13.82
N GLY A 165 -3.92 -9.52 -13.07
CA GLY A 165 -3.45 -8.89 -11.83
C GLY A 165 -3.07 -9.93 -10.78
N ASN A 166 -3.91 -10.94 -10.54
CA ASN A 166 -3.58 -12.04 -9.62
C ASN A 166 -2.34 -12.83 -10.06
N GLU A 167 -2.16 -13.05 -11.37
CA GLU A 167 -0.95 -13.72 -11.89
C GLU A 167 0.29 -12.86 -11.69
N LEU A 168 0.19 -11.54 -11.89
CA LEU A 168 1.29 -10.61 -11.66
C LEU A 168 1.71 -10.63 -10.19
N VAL A 169 0.77 -10.48 -9.26
CA VAL A 169 1.06 -10.56 -7.82
C VAL A 169 1.59 -11.93 -7.44
N GLY A 170 1.06 -13.00 -8.03
CA GLY A 170 1.58 -14.36 -7.84
C GLY A 170 3.04 -14.51 -8.27
N ARG A 171 3.46 -13.87 -9.37
CA ARG A 171 4.87 -13.80 -9.80
C ARG A 171 5.74 -13.01 -8.82
N VAL A 172 5.24 -11.88 -8.33
CA VAL A 172 5.95 -11.12 -7.28
C VAL A 172 6.20 -12.01 -6.06
N CYS A 173 5.15 -12.66 -5.54
CA CYS A 173 5.27 -13.57 -4.41
C CYS A 173 6.26 -14.71 -4.67
N ALA A 174 6.27 -15.26 -5.88
CA ALA A 174 7.23 -16.30 -6.27
C ALA A 174 8.66 -15.77 -6.30
N THR A 175 8.90 -14.59 -6.91
CA THR A 175 10.24 -13.96 -6.97
C THR A 175 10.78 -13.71 -5.57
N VAL A 176 9.97 -13.12 -4.68
CA VAL A 176 10.38 -12.85 -3.29
C VAL A 176 10.72 -14.16 -2.57
N TYR A 177 9.90 -15.20 -2.73
CA TYR A 177 10.14 -16.50 -2.12
C TYR A 177 11.41 -17.16 -2.66
N ASP A 178 11.57 -17.22 -3.97
CA ASP A 178 12.65 -17.95 -4.63
C ASP A 178 14.04 -17.28 -4.43
N LYS A 179 14.05 -15.96 -4.16
CA LYS A 179 15.27 -15.21 -3.84
C LYS A 179 15.60 -15.14 -2.35
N SER A 180 14.66 -15.54 -1.50
CA SER A 180 14.88 -15.58 -0.05
C SER A 180 15.68 -16.81 0.36
N PRO A 181 16.53 -16.73 1.40
CA PRO A 181 17.29 -17.88 1.87
C PRO A 181 16.37 -18.98 2.39
N PHE A 182 16.65 -20.22 2.02
CA PHE A 182 15.87 -21.41 2.43
C PHE A 182 15.77 -21.59 3.95
N TRP A 183 16.74 -21.09 4.70
CA TRP A 183 16.79 -21.20 6.16
C TRP A 183 15.96 -20.11 6.88
N LEU A 184 15.51 -19.10 6.14
CA LEU A 184 14.71 -18.00 6.68
C LEU A 184 13.21 -18.25 6.48
N MET A 185 12.83 -18.85 5.35
CA MET A 185 11.44 -18.96 4.91
C MET A 185 10.79 -20.29 5.30
N PRO A 186 9.47 -20.31 5.63
CA PRO A 186 8.75 -21.57 5.78
C PRO A 186 8.66 -22.29 4.43
N LEU A 187 8.78 -23.63 4.47
CA LEU A 187 8.70 -24.44 3.27
C LEU A 187 7.30 -24.38 2.63
N LYS A 188 7.23 -24.30 1.30
CA LYS A 188 5.96 -24.48 0.59
C LYS A 188 5.50 -25.95 0.70
N THR A 189 4.31 -26.16 1.22
CA THR A 189 3.69 -27.50 1.30
C THR A 189 2.76 -27.76 0.12
N LYS A 190 2.09 -26.71 -0.38
CA LYS A 190 1.24 -26.67 -1.58
C LYS A 190 1.41 -25.33 -2.26
N LYS A 191 0.73 -25.11 -3.40
CA LYS A 191 0.88 -23.89 -4.23
C LYS A 191 0.87 -22.60 -3.41
N ASN A 192 0.01 -22.47 -2.41
CA ASN A 192 -0.19 -21.25 -1.63
C ASN A 192 -0.21 -21.51 -0.12
N SER A 193 0.34 -22.64 0.33
CA SER A 193 0.39 -23.04 1.74
C SER A 193 1.82 -23.31 2.18
N PHE A 194 2.10 -23.05 3.46
CA PHE A 194 3.43 -23.10 4.03
C PHE A 194 3.51 -24.05 5.23
N SER A 195 4.71 -24.50 5.58
CA SER A 195 4.98 -25.44 6.67
C SER A 195 4.62 -24.91 8.07
N ASN A 196 4.56 -23.59 8.22
CA ASN A 196 4.09 -22.94 9.45
C ASN A 196 2.56 -22.88 9.59
N GLY A 197 1.81 -23.55 8.69
CA GLY A 197 0.35 -23.57 8.67
C GLY A 197 -0.31 -22.36 7.98
N SER A 198 0.48 -21.42 7.47
CA SER A 198 -0.05 -20.21 6.84
C SER A 198 -0.46 -20.42 5.38
N ILE A 199 -1.39 -19.58 4.90
CA ILE A 199 -1.96 -19.68 3.55
C ILE A 199 -2.09 -18.28 2.95
N VAL A 200 -1.78 -18.16 1.65
CA VAL A 200 -2.14 -16.99 0.81
C VAL A 200 -3.19 -17.41 -0.20
N SER A 201 -4.39 -16.87 -0.11
CA SER A 201 -5.46 -17.11 -1.09
C SER A 201 -5.50 -15.99 -2.12
N PHE A 202 -5.55 -16.36 -3.41
CA PHE A 202 -5.77 -15.40 -4.50
C PHE A 202 -7.19 -15.58 -5.03
N GLN A 203 -7.97 -14.51 -5.02
CA GLN A 203 -9.36 -14.53 -5.48
C GLN A 203 -9.61 -13.40 -6.50
N HIS A 204 -10.74 -13.48 -7.20
CA HIS A 204 -11.20 -12.44 -8.12
C HIS A 204 -12.41 -11.74 -7.54
N SER A 205 -12.38 -10.42 -7.55
CA SER A 205 -13.47 -9.59 -7.05
C SER A 205 -14.69 -9.48 -7.99
N THR A 206 -14.65 -10.14 -9.17
CA THR A 206 -15.72 -10.05 -10.19
C THR A 206 -16.90 -10.98 -9.96
N LYS A 207 -16.83 -11.89 -9.00
CA LYS A 207 -17.94 -12.84 -8.74
C LYS A 207 -19.00 -12.19 -7.85
N LYS A 208 -20.28 -12.41 -8.17
CA LYS A 208 -21.42 -12.02 -7.31
C LYS A 208 -21.39 -12.69 -5.92
N THR A 209 -20.71 -13.82 -5.81
CA THR A 209 -20.45 -14.49 -4.53
C THR A 209 -19.30 -13.78 -3.84
N GLY A 210 -19.49 -13.30 -2.63
CA GLY A 210 -18.50 -12.53 -1.87
C GLY A 210 -17.12 -13.19 -1.83
N ILE A 211 -16.08 -12.38 -1.74
CA ILE A 211 -14.71 -12.82 -1.46
C ILE A 211 -14.59 -13.27 0.00
N ALA A 212 -13.59 -14.11 0.31
CA ALA A 212 -13.36 -14.71 1.63
C ALA A 212 -14.39 -15.77 2.07
N GLN A 213 -15.17 -16.34 1.15
CA GLN A 213 -16.10 -17.42 1.51
C GLN A 213 -15.36 -18.67 1.99
N GLY A 214 -15.73 -19.14 3.18
CA GLY A 214 -15.22 -20.40 3.74
C GLY A 214 -13.93 -20.28 4.55
N PHE A 215 -13.39 -19.07 4.78
CA PHE A 215 -12.27 -18.84 5.70
C PHE A 215 -12.28 -17.43 6.29
N THR A 216 -11.54 -17.23 7.38
CA THR A 216 -11.44 -15.96 8.09
C THR A 216 -10.02 -15.41 7.94
N PRO A 217 -9.76 -14.54 6.96
CA PRO A 217 -8.43 -13.97 6.76
C PRO A 217 -8.10 -12.93 7.82
N GLN A 218 -6.84 -12.93 8.27
CA GLN A 218 -6.27 -11.91 9.15
C GLN A 218 -5.59 -10.79 8.36
N SER A 219 -5.12 -11.08 7.13
CA SER A 219 -4.63 -10.05 6.22
C SER A 219 -5.37 -10.10 4.90
N VAL A 220 -5.80 -8.92 4.43
CA VAL A 220 -6.57 -8.79 3.20
C VAL A 220 -6.03 -7.63 2.39
N PHE A 221 -5.87 -7.84 1.10
CA PHE A 221 -5.66 -6.81 0.11
C PHE A 221 -6.67 -6.96 -1.01
N VAL A 222 -7.42 -5.90 -1.28
CA VAL A 222 -8.32 -5.81 -2.43
C VAL A 222 -7.91 -4.58 -3.24
N ASP A 223 -7.47 -4.82 -4.45
CA ASP A 223 -7.05 -3.81 -5.40
C ASP A 223 -8.21 -3.36 -6.29
N ASP A 224 -8.16 -2.11 -6.76
CA ASP A 224 -9.14 -1.50 -7.67
C ASP A 224 -10.60 -1.67 -7.18
N VAL A 225 -10.85 -1.40 -5.90
CA VAL A 225 -12.18 -1.60 -5.26
C VAL A 225 -13.31 -0.86 -6.00
N ARG A 226 -13.02 0.27 -6.64
CA ARG A 226 -14.00 1.06 -7.41
C ARG A 226 -14.57 0.31 -8.61
N ASP A 227 -13.81 -0.63 -9.17
CA ASP A 227 -14.21 -1.42 -10.33
C ASP A 227 -14.92 -2.73 -9.96
N ILE A 228 -15.17 -2.98 -8.65
CA ILE A 228 -15.84 -4.20 -8.19
C ILE A 228 -17.33 -4.13 -8.53
N PRO A 229 -17.87 -5.07 -9.31
CA PRO A 229 -19.30 -5.17 -9.51
C PRO A 229 -19.98 -5.62 -8.20
N HIS A 230 -21.10 -4.97 -7.86
CA HIS A 230 -21.88 -5.27 -6.65
C HIS A 230 -21.06 -5.13 -5.33
N PRO A 231 -20.41 -3.96 -5.08
CA PRO A 231 -19.47 -3.81 -3.97
C PRO A 231 -20.12 -4.02 -2.59
N VAL A 232 -21.40 -3.69 -2.41
CA VAL A 232 -22.13 -3.95 -1.16
C VAL A 232 -22.13 -5.45 -0.83
N GLN A 233 -22.49 -6.30 -1.79
CA GLN A 233 -22.52 -7.76 -1.58
C GLN A 233 -21.11 -8.33 -1.40
N VAL A 234 -20.14 -7.86 -2.19
CA VAL A 234 -18.77 -8.39 -2.16
C VAL A 234 -18.02 -7.92 -0.93
N ILE A 235 -18.07 -6.62 -0.63
CA ILE A 235 -17.28 -6.00 0.44
C ILE A 235 -18.05 -6.04 1.77
N GLU A 236 -19.23 -5.43 1.86
CA GLU A 236 -19.91 -5.28 3.16
C GLU A 236 -20.50 -6.61 3.66
N GLU A 237 -21.25 -7.31 2.80
CA GLU A 237 -21.90 -8.55 3.20
C GLU A 237 -20.96 -9.75 3.17
N GLY A 238 -19.95 -9.74 2.29
CA GLY A 238 -18.95 -10.78 2.17
C GLY A 238 -17.73 -10.53 3.05
N LEU A 239 -16.82 -9.65 2.59
CA LEU A 239 -15.49 -9.48 3.17
C LEU A 239 -15.51 -8.94 4.60
N LEU A 240 -16.22 -7.82 4.86
CA LEU A 240 -16.21 -7.19 6.18
C LEU A 240 -16.82 -8.07 7.27
N ARG A 241 -17.71 -9.00 6.91
CA ARG A 241 -18.25 -10.00 7.83
C ARG A 241 -17.31 -11.20 8.05
N ALA A 242 -16.47 -11.53 7.06
CA ALA A 242 -15.52 -12.64 7.15
C ALA A 242 -14.25 -12.26 7.94
N VAL A 243 -13.87 -10.97 7.94
CA VAL A 243 -12.68 -10.48 8.64
C VAL A 243 -13.03 -10.10 10.06
N PHE A 244 -12.40 -10.80 11.01
CA PHE A 244 -12.49 -10.43 12.43
C PHE A 244 -11.49 -9.33 12.75
N SER A 245 -12.00 -8.17 13.18
CA SER A 245 -11.17 -7.01 13.53
C SER A 245 -10.42 -7.26 14.85
N SER A 246 -9.10 -7.23 14.79
CA SER A 246 -8.20 -7.40 15.93
C SER A 246 -6.90 -6.62 15.70
N ALA A 247 -6.10 -6.41 16.73
CA ALA A 247 -4.78 -5.78 16.62
C ALA A 247 -3.83 -6.46 15.61
N ARG A 248 -4.12 -7.70 15.19
CA ARG A 248 -3.35 -8.44 14.18
C ARG A 248 -3.93 -8.31 12.76
N THR A 249 -5.06 -7.65 12.61
CA THR A 249 -5.72 -7.52 11.31
C THR A 249 -5.03 -6.45 10.47
N LEU A 250 -4.78 -6.78 9.22
CA LEU A 250 -4.40 -5.83 8.17
C LEU A 250 -5.39 -5.98 7.02
N MET A 251 -6.22 -5.01 6.79
CA MET A 251 -7.10 -4.97 5.63
C MET A 251 -6.88 -3.67 4.86
N VAL A 252 -6.54 -3.79 3.60
CA VAL A 252 -6.34 -2.65 2.70
C VAL A 252 -7.27 -2.81 1.52
N LEU A 253 -8.19 -1.88 1.38
CA LEU A 253 -9.08 -1.71 0.25
C LEU A 253 -8.56 -0.54 -0.58
N GLU A 254 -7.86 -0.82 -1.68
CA GLU A 254 -7.24 0.20 -2.52
C GLU A 254 -8.20 0.64 -3.62
N GLY A 255 -8.43 1.95 -3.71
CA GLY A 255 -9.19 2.59 -4.76
C GLY A 255 -8.34 3.60 -5.50
N ARG A 256 -8.57 3.73 -6.81
CA ARG A 256 -7.94 4.78 -7.61
C ARG A 256 -8.70 6.09 -7.46
N ALA A 257 -8.01 7.22 -7.57
CA ALA A 257 -8.64 8.52 -7.74
C ALA A 257 -9.56 8.51 -8.99
N GLY A 258 -10.68 9.22 -8.93
CA GLY A 258 -11.65 9.28 -10.02
C GLY A 258 -12.96 9.94 -9.57
N LYS A 259 -13.64 10.60 -10.51
CA LYS A 259 -14.94 11.23 -10.27
C LYS A 259 -16.06 10.18 -10.18
N GLY A 260 -17.01 10.37 -9.30
CA GLY A 260 -18.25 9.65 -9.21
C GLY A 260 -18.65 9.19 -7.82
N SER A 261 -19.95 9.04 -7.59
CA SER A 261 -20.56 8.54 -6.36
C SER A 261 -20.58 7.01 -6.37
N ASP A 262 -19.42 6.36 -6.26
CA ASP A 262 -19.32 4.91 -6.12
C ASP A 262 -19.22 4.49 -4.63
N TRP A 263 -19.26 3.19 -4.40
CA TRP A 263 -19.16 2.63 -3.06
C TRP A 263 -17.91 3.10 -2.31
N PHE A 264 -16.74 3.13 -3.00
CA PHE A 264 -15.47 3.49 -2.36
C PHE A 264 -15.47 4.96 -1.93
N SER A 265 -15.92 5.87 -2.81
CA SER A 265 -16.02 7.30 -2.49
C SER A 265 -16.95 7.55 -1.31
N ASN A 266 -18.13 6.90 -1.29
CA ASN A 266 -19.09 7.02 -0.20
C ASN A 266 -18.53 6.45 1.13
N ALA A 267 -17.85 5.31 1.09
CA ALA A 267 -17.21 4.69 2.25
C ALA A 267 -16.05 5.57 2.77
N TYR A 268 -15.27 6.17 1.87
CA TYR A 268 -14.17 7.07 2.18
C TYR A 268 -14.67 8.33 2.90
N GLN A 269 -15.69 9.01 2.37
CA GLN A 269 -16.29 10.18 2.99
C GLN A 269 -16.96 9.84 4.32
N SER A 270 -17.67 8.73 4.38
CA SER A 270 -18.24 8.24 5.63
C SER A 270 -17.15 8.02 6.68
N SER A 271 -15.98 7.48 6.26
CA SER A 271 -14.84 7.34 7.15
C SER A 271 -14.29 8.70 7.62
N LYS A 272 -14.10 9.68 6.73
CA LYS A 272 -13.67 11.05 7.12
C LYS A 272 -14.59 11.62 8.21
N LYS A 273 -15.90 11.47 8.05
CA LYS A 273 -16.90 12.02 8.95
C LYS A 273 -17.01 11.27 10.29
N TYR A 274 -16.95 9.95 10.27
CA TYR A 274 -17.34 9.13 11.43
C TYR A 274 -16.17 8.45 12.14
N TRP A 275 -14.99 8.33 11.55
CA TRP A 275 -13.81 7.76 12.23
C TRP A 275 -13.42 8.55 13.48
N PRO A 276 -13.35 9.90 13.47
CA PRO A 276 -13.01 10.66 14.67
C PRO A 276 -14.01 10.47 15.82
N GLN A 277 -15.23 10.00 15.50
CA GLN A 277 -16.27 9.70 16.47
C GLN A 277 -16.27 8.23 16.95
N GLY A 278 -15.33 7.41 16.48
CA GLY A 278 -15.30 5.98 16.74
C GLY A 278 -16.46 5.19 16.13
N LYS A 279 -17.11 5.72 15.10
CA LYS A 279 -18.30 5.13 14.47
C LYS A 279 -18.05 4.51 13.10
N ALA A 280 -16.85 4.66 12.55
CA ALA A 280 -16.44 4.02 11.31
C ALA A 280 -15.45 2.89 11.59
N ARG A 281 -15.58 1.77 10.88
CA ARG A 281 -14.65 0.64 10.96
C ARG A 281 -13.40 0.88 10.13
N LEU A 282 -13.58 1.41 8.92
CA LEU A 282 -12.50 1.63 7.97
C LEU A 282 -11.88 3.01 8.18
N PHE A 283 -10.56 3.11 8.14
CA PHE A 283 -9.85 4.37 8.19
C PHE A 283 -9.45 4.83 6.79
N HIS A 284 -9.71 6.08 6.46
CA HIS A 284 -9.37 6.69 5.17
C HIS A 284 -7.91 7.14 5.13
N VAL A 285 -7.22 6.82 4.05
CA VAL A 285 -5.83 7.20 3.79
C VAL A 285 -5.72 7.71 2.37
N PHE A 286 -5.22 8.91 2.18
CA PHE A 286 -4.81 9.43 0.88
C PHE A 286 -3.30 9.67 0.86
N ILE A 287 -2.60 9.05 -0.08
CA ILE A 287 -1.17 9.29 -0.32
C ILE A 287 -1.03 9.95 -1.71
N PRO A 288 -0.93 11.29 -1.73
CA PRO A 288 -0.91 12.05 -2.98
C PRO A 288 0.42 11.91 -3.74
N TRP A 289 0.40 12.27 -5.01
CA TRP A 289 1.52 12.16 -5.93
C TRP A 289 2.78 12.94 -5.49
N TYR A 290 2.59 14.10 -4.89
CA TYR A 290 3.70 14.98 -4.47
C TYR A 290 4.49 14.43 -3.27
N VAL A 291 3.96 13.48 -2.55
CA VAL A 291 4.69 12.71 -1.52
C VAL A 291 5.80 11.89 -2.17
N SER A 292 5.55 11.34 -3.35
CA SER A 292 6.53 10.53 -4.10
C SER A 292 7.56 11.40 -4.84
N SER A 293 8.27 12.26 -4.13
CA SER A 293 9.28 13.18 -4.70
C SER A 293 10.50 12.46 -5.28
N ASP A 294 10.64 11.16 -5.04
CA ASP A 294 11.61 10.24 -5.66
C ASP A 294 11.18 9.75 -7.05
N ILE A 295 9.90 9.94 -7.42
CA ILE A 295 9.33 9.52 -8.70
C ILE A 295 8.82 10.73 -9.49
N TYR A 296 8.24 11.71 -8.81
CA TYR A 296 7.60 12.87 -9.42
C TYR A 296 8.30 14.20 -9.08
N PRO A 297 8.74 14.94 -10.08
CA PRO A 297 8.75 14.59 -11.51
C PRO A 297 9.83 13.54 -11.84
N PRO A 298 9.61 12.72 -12.89
CA PRO A 298 10.64 11.78 -13.35
C PRO A 298 11.92 12.53 -13.78
N GLN A 299 13.09 12.00 -13.41
CA GLN A 299 14.37 12.66 -13.73
C GLN A 299 14.60 12.84 -15.24
N GLU A 300 14.16 11.86 -16.04
CA GLU A 300 14.25 11.95 -17.51
C GLU A 300 13.39 13.07 -18.05
N TRP A 301 12.22 13.31 -17.43
CA TRP A 301 11.35 14.41 -17.78
C TRP A 301 11.99 15.76 -17.44
N LEU A 302 12.57 15.93 -16.25
CA LEU A 302 13.29 17.13 -15.83
C LEU A 302 14.49 17.44 -16.70
N ASN A 303 15.18 16.41 -17.21
CA ASN A 303 16.30 16.60 -18.13
C ASN A 303 15.86 17.18 -19.48
N LYS A 304 14.64 16.88 -19.93
CA LYS A 304 14.04 17.43 -21.17
C LYS A 304 13.37 18.78 -20.97
N PHE A 305 12.76 18.97 -19.82
CA PHE A 305 11.94 20.13 -19.48
C PHE A 305 12.37 20.68 -18.11
N PRO A 306 13.59 21.24 -18.00
CA PRO A 306 14.06 21.82 -16.75
C PRO A 306 13.19 23.02 -16.37
N VAL A 307 13.13 23.30 -15.07
CA VAL A 307 12.47 24.54 -14.59
C VAL A 307 13.15 25.73 -15.29
N PRO A 308 12.38 26.56 -16.03
CA PRO A 308 12.97 27.68 -16.73
C PRO A 308 13.60 28.68 -15.76
N PRO A 309 14.76 29.32 -16.10
CA PRO A 309 15.27 30.44 -15.30
C PRO A 309 14.20 31.52 -15.20
N ASN A 310 13.96 32.03 -14.01
CA ASN A 310 12.93 33.06 -13.72
C ASN A 310 11.48 32.59 -13.96
N TRP A 311 11.22 31.27 -13.97
CA TRP A 311 9.86 30.75 -13.98
C TRP A 311 9.08 31.27 -12.77
N MET A 312 7.87 31.73 -13.00
CA MET A 312 6.91 32.08 -11.96
C MET A 312 5.66 31.24 -12.14
N PRO A 313 5.21 30.56 -11.08
CA PRO A 313 4.02 29.72 -11.17
C PRO A 313 2.78 30.57 -11.49
N LEU A 314 1.90 30.01 -12.31
CA LEU A 314 0.57 30.56 -12.57
C LEU A 314 -0.24 30.62 -11.27
N LEU A 315 -1.35 31.39 -11.29
CA LEU A 315 -2.22 31.52 -10.11
C LEU A 315 -2.73 30.15 -9.67
N GLU A 316 -3.23 29.38 -10.60
CA GLU A 316 -3.76 28.03 -10.33
C GLU A 316 -2.69 27.07 -9.82
N THR A 317 -1.44 27.21 -10.24
CA THR A 317 -0.31 26.44 -9.73
C THR A 317 -0.03 26.78 -8.26
N LYS A 318 -0.14 28.04 -7.90
CA LYS A 318 0.01 28.50 -6.51
C LYS A 318 -1.12 27.98 -5.65
N GLU A 319 -2.38 28.14 -6.11
CA GLU A 319 -3.57 27.63 -5.40
C GLU A 319 -3.49 26.13 -5.16
N HIS A 320 -3.08 25.36 -6.18
CA HIS A 320 -2.87 23.93 -6.04
C HIS A 320 -1.78 23.59 -5.01
N ALA A 321 -0.64 24.30 -5.04
CA ALA A 321 0.45 24.09 -4.10
C ALA A 321 0.08 24.49 -2.66
N GLU A 322 -0.69 25.58 -2.49
CA GLU A 322 -1.21 26.01 -1.19
C GLU A 322 -2.21 24.99 -0.63
N ARG A 323 -3.14 24.49 -1.45
CA ARG A 323 -4.09 23.47 -1.08
C ARG A 323 -3.39 22.16 -0.66
N ALA A 324 -2.37 21.73 -1.42
CA ALA A 324 -1.55 20.58 -1.07
C ALA A 324 -0.81 20.78 0.28
N ALA A 325 -0.26 21.98 0.52
CA ALA A 325 0.43 22.30 1.77
C ALA A 325 -0.55 22.32 2.96
N GLU A 326 -1.76 22.82 2.78
CA GLU A 326 -2.81 22.79 3.79
C GLU A 326 -3.26 21.36 4.08
N TYR A 327 -3.43 20.54 3.05
CA TYR A 327 -3.75 19.11 3.22
C TYR A 327 -2.67 18.37 4.00
N VAL A 328 -1.39 18.58 3.68
CA VAL A 328 -0.26 18.00 4.45
C VAL A 328 -0.31 18.44 5.91
N LYS A 329 -0.51 19.74 6.17
CA LYS A 329 -0.58 20.30 7.52
C LYS A 329 -1.71 19.67 8.35
N ASN A 330 -2.87 19.44 7.74
CA ASN A 330 -4.07 18.93 8.40
C ASN A 330 -4.10 17.39 8.49
N THR A 331 -3.20 16.69 7.79
CA THR A 331 -3.13 15.23 7.75
C THR A 331 -1.96 14.76 8.61
N TYR A 332 -2.22 14.17 9.77
CA TYR A 332 -1.19 13.86 10.79
C TYR A 332 -0.03 13.02 10.24
N TYR A 333 -0.30 11.96 9.47
CA TYR A 333 0.75 11.08 8.93
C TYR A 333 1.58 11.75 7.83
N LEU A 334 1.03 12.73 7.12
CA LEU A 334 1.78 13.52 6.14
C LEU A 334 2.60 14.61 6.84
N SER A 335 2.01 15.32 7.82
CA SER A 335 2.69 16.37 8.56
C SER A 335 3.81 15.82 9.45
N GLU A 336 3.66 14.62 9.99
CA GLU A 336 4.71 13.92 10.73
C GLU A 336 5.89 13.55 9.82
N TYR A 337 5.63 13.07 8.60
CA TYR A 337 6.66 12.63 7.67
C TYR A 337 7.31 13.78 6.90
N LEU A 338 6.53 14.69 6.33
CA LEU A 338 7.01 15.81 5.51
C LEU A 338 7.38 17.07 6.32
N GLY A 339 6.86 17.18 7.55
CA GLY A 339 6.98 18.34 8.42
C GLY A 339 5.81 19.33 8.29
N ASN A 340 5.43 19.95 9.41
CA ASN A 340 4.29 20.89 9.49
C ASN A 340 4.43 22.15 8.61
N GLY A 341 5.65 22.50 8.17
CA GLY A 341 5.91 23.64 7.31
C GLY A 341 6.19 23.27 5.85
N TRP A 342 5.84 22.03 5.46
CA TRP A 342 6.08 21.57 4.10
C TRP A 342 5.35 22.43 3.07
N THR A 343 6.04 22.74 1.99
CA THR A 343 5.50 23.39 0.81
C THR A 343 5.91 22.61 -0.43
N MET A 344 5.05 22.60 -1.44
CA MET A 344 5.34 21.89 -2.68
C MET A 344 6.61 22.45 -3.35
N PRO A 345 7.65 21.62 -3.59
CA PRO A 345 8.87 22.07 -4.25
C PRO A 345 8.63 22.65 -5.65
N GLU A 346 9.42 23.65 -6.03
CA GLU A 346 9.31 24.34 -7.33
C GLU A 346 9.29 23.38 -8.53
N ARG A 347 10.14 22.34 -8.51
CA ARG A 347 10.18 21.30 -9.55
C ARG A 347 8.87 20.52 -9.68
N GLN A 348 8.15 20.29 -8.58
CA GLN A 348 6.85 19.62 -8.60
C GLN A 348 5.75 20.56 -9.07
N GLN A 349 5.80 21.85 -8.68
CA GLN A 349 4.89 22.87 -9.18
C GLN A 349 5.02 23.02 -10.71
N TRP A 350 6.26 23.10 -11.23
CA TRP A 350 6.54 23.15 -12.67
C TRP A 350 6.06 21.92 -13.40
N TYR A 351 6.26 20.73 -12.82
CA TYR A 351 5.78 19.48 -13.39
C TYR A 351 4.25 19.46 -13.46
N TRP A 352 3.58 19.81 -12.38
CA TRP A 352 2.12 19.89 -12.35
C TRP A 352 1.57 20.87 -13.39
N GLU A 353 2.12 22.08 -13.45
CA GLU A 353 1.72 23.08 -14.44
C GLU A 353 1.89 22.59 -15.88
N SER A 354 2.98 21.89 -16.16
CA SER A 354 3.25 21.33 -17.48
C SER A 354 2.31 20.20 -17.83
N MET A 355 2.02 19.30 -16.88
CA MET A 355 1.06 18.21 -17.06
C MET A 355 -0.36 18.77 -17.26
N ARG A 356 -0.76 19.73 -16.45
CA ARG A 356 -2.03 20.41 -16.60
C ARG A 356 -2.23 20.96 -18.01
N ARG A 357 -1.26 21.69 -18.55
CA ARG A 357 -1.31 22.23 -19.94
C ARG A 357 -1.44 21.13 -20.98
N ASP A 358 -0.74 20.00 -20.81
CA ASP A 358 -0.85 18.86 -21.71
C ASP A 358 -2.25 18.23 -21.68
N PHE A 359 -2.86 18.10 -20.50
CA PHE A 359 -4.23 17.61 -20.35
C PHE A 359 -5.27 18.61 -20.88
N GLU A 360 -5.07 19.91 -20.71
CA GLU A 360 -5.93 20.96 -21.28
C GLU A 360 -5.95 20.90 -22.81
N VAL A 361 -4.78 20.75 -23.45
CA VAL A 361 -4.67 20.61 -24.90
C VAL A 361 -5.41 19.35 -25.40
N ARG A 362 -5.47 18.29 -24.61
CA ARG A 362 -6.19 17.05 -24.93
C ARG A 362 -7.68 17.09 -24.57
N ASN A 363 -8.14 18.19 -23.98
CA ASN A 363 -9.50 18.32 -23.42
C ASN A 363 -9.84 17.21 -22.41
N ASP A 364 -8.90 16.86 -21.55
CA ASP A 364 -8.97 15.73 -20.61
C ASP A 364 -8.62 16.18 -19.17
N TRP A 365 -9.13 17.34 -18.79
CA TRP A 365 -8.87 17.97 -17.49
C TRP A 365 -9.21 17.10 -16.29
N ASP A 366 -10.31 16.34 -16.40
CA ASP A 366 -10.74 15.43 -15.34
C ASP A 366 -9.67 14.39 -14.96
N ARG A 367 -8.88 13.94 -15.94
CA ARG A 367 -7.75 13.04 -15.65
C ARG A 367 -6.59 13.75 -14.97
N CYS A 368 -6.35 15.03 -15.25
CA CYS A 368 -5.32 15.77 -14.55
C CYS A 368 -5.62 15.84 -13.05
N ALA A 369 -6.83 16.24 -12.69
CA ALA A 369 -7.29 16.28 -11.31
C ALA A 369 -7.17 14.90 -10.62
N VAL A 370 -7.55 13.83 -11.31
CA VAL A 370 -7.44 12.45 -10.82
C VAL A 370 -5.99 12.02 -10.56
N TYR A 371 -5.05 12.38 -11.45
CA TYR A 371 -3.66 11.92 -11.33
C TYR A 371 -2.81 12.77 -10.42
N PHE A 372 -3.13 14.06 -10.33
CA PHE A 372 -2.32 15.07 -9.68
C PHE A 372 -3.10 15.88 -8.65
N ALA A 373 -4.04 15.27 -7.96
CA ALA A 373 -4.87 15.88 -6.94
C ALA A 373 -4.04 16.50 -5.80
N ALA A 374 -4.45 17.69 -5.35
CA ALA A 374 -3.87 18.36 -4.20
C ALA A 374 -4.31 17.74 -2.87
N ASP A 375 -5.54 17.26 -2.81
CA ASP A 375 -6.13 16.60 -1.65
C ASP A 375 -7.07 15.46 -2.04
N ASP A 376 -7.66 14.81 -1.06
CA ASP A 376 -8.52 13.67 -1.24
C ASP A 376 -9.91 14.02 -1.81
N ASP A 377 -10.39 15.24 -1.60
CA ASP A 377 -11.68 15.69 -2.15
C ASP A 377 -11.55 15.90 -3.67
N GLU A 378 -10.47 16.54 -4.13
CA GLU A 378 -10.15 16.64 -5.56
C GLU A 378 -9.95 15.24 -6.18
N ALA A 379 -9.21 14.35 -5.50
CA ALA A 379 -8.96 13.00 -5.97
C ALA A 379 -10.25 12.16 -6.14
N LEU A 380 -11.27 12.45 -5.35
CA LEU A 380 -12.59 11.81 -5.42
C LEU A 380 -13.57 12.56 -6.33
N GLY A 381 -13.19 13.74 -6.86
CA GLY A 381 -14.03 14.55 -7.73
C GLY A 381 -15.19 15.21 -7.02
N LEU A 382 -15.01 15.59 -5.75
CA LEU A 382 -16.05 16.16 -4.89
C LEU A 382 -16.11 17.68 -4.94
N ASP A 383 -15.09 18.34 -5.47
CA ASP A 383 -15.01 19.80 -5.57
C ASP A 383 -16.08 20.46 -6.45
N GLU A 384 -16.81 19.66 -7.22
CA GLU A 384 -17.89 20.13 -8.11
C GLU A 384 -19.30 19.87 -7.54
N GLU A 385 -19.43 19.20 -6.39
CA GLU A 385 -20.70 19.16 -5.69
C GLU A 385 -20.96 20.54 -5.08
N VAL A 386 -21.70 21.34 -5.81
CA VAL A 386 -22.47 22.45 -5.26
C VAL A 386 -23.14 21.92 -3.98
N ASP A 387 -22.82 22.55 -2.85
CA ASP A 387 -23.44 22.20 -1.58
C ASP A 387 -24.94 22.06 -1.82
N MET A 388 -25.47 20.84 -1.68
CA MET A 388 -26.89 20.55 -1.99
C MET A 388 -27.82 21.38 -1.09
N GLU A 389 -27.36 21.84 0.09
CA GLU A 389 -28.08 22.79 0.93
C GLU A 389 -28.08 24.18 0.31
N ASP A 390 -26.93 24.68 -0.18
CA ASP A 390 -26.84 25.95 -0.91
C ASP A 390 -27.60 25.89 -2.25
N ALA A 391 -27.53 24.76 -2.96
CA ALA A 391 -28.31 24.56 -4.18
C ALA A 391 -29.82 24.50 -3.89
N CYS A 392 -30.23 23.86 -2.81
CA CYS A 392 -31.63 23.85 -2.38
C CYS A 392 -32.09 25.23 -1.92
N GLU A 393 -31.31 25.99 -1.17
CA GLU A 393 -31.63 27.36 -0.80
C GLU A 393 -31.71 28.30 -2.01
N GLN A 394 -30.79 28.20 -2.97
CA GLN A 394 -30.84 28.95 -4.24
C GLN A 394 -32.04 28.51 -5.10
N MET A 395 -32.36 27.21 -5.12
CA MET A 395 -33.55 26.69 -5.81
C MET A 395 -34.86 27.17 -5.20
N LEU A 396 -34.92 27.25 -3.89
CA LEU A 396 -36.10 27.77 -3.16
C LEU A 396 -36.27 29.28 -3.32
N SER A 397 -35.18 30.02 -3.59
CA SER A 397 -35.20 31.48 -3.79
C SER A 397 -35.61 31.88 -5.21
N ASN A 398 -35.54 30.98 -6.21
CA ASN A 398 -35.92 31.32 -7.61
C ASN A 398 -36.60 30.14 -8.35
N PRO A 399 -37.91 29.90 -8.07
CA PRO A 399 -38.69 28.77 -8.61
C PRO A 399 -38.76 28.73 -10.15
N THR A 400 -38.69 29.87 -10.82
CA THR A 400 -38.82 29.95 -12.29
C THR A 400 -37.55 29.48 -12.99
N GLU A 401 -36.38 29.73 -12.44
CA GLU A 401 -35.10 29.28 -12.97
C GLU A 401 -34.92 27.76 -12.78
N MET A 402 -35.43 27.24 -11.66
CA MET A 402 -35.49 25.82 -11.37
C MET A 402 -36.32 25.05 -12.39
N GLN A 403 -37.53 25.52 -12.71
CA GLN A 403 -38.39 24.88 -13.71
C GLN A 403 -37.70 24.80 -15.09
N THR A 404 -36.98 25.87 -15.47
CA THR A 404 -36.24 25.91 -16.74
C THR A 404 -35.08 24.92 -16.78
N LYS A 405 -34.36 24.73 -15.66
CA LYS A 405 -33.29 23.73 -15.54
C LYS A 405 -33.82 22.30 -15.58
N ILE A 406 -34.92 22.01 -14.86
CA ILE A 406 -35.58 20.71 -14.87
C ILE A 406 -36.07 20.36 -16.30
N ASP A 407 -36.71 21.28 -16.99
CA ASP A 407 -37.17 21.09 -18.37
C ASP A 407 -36.01 20.85 -19.35
N THR A 408 -34.86 21.46 -19.09
CA THR A 408 -33.65 21.25 -19.89
C THR A 408 -33.02 19.87 -19.68
N ILE A 409 -33.01 19.38 -18.42
CA ILE A 409 -32.52 18.05 -18.07
C ILE A 409 -33.44 16.97 -18.66
N LEU A 410 -34.75 17.11 -18.49
CA LEU A 410 -35.72 16.18 -19.01
C LEU A 410 -35.73 16.10 -20.56
N ARG A 411 -35.47 17.23 -21.24
CA ARG A 411 -35.30 17.23 -22.71
C ARG A 411 -34.04 16.51 -23.17
N LYS A 412 -32.94 16.55 -22.38
CA LYS A 412 -31.70 15.82 -22.70
C LYS A 412 -31.84 14.31 -22.48
N GLU A 413 -32.64 13.87 -21.51
CA GLU A 413 -32.90 12.44 -21.28
C GLU A 413 -33.87 11.83 -22.29
N THR A 414 -34.79 12.63 -22.84
CA THR A 414 -35.73 12.15 -23.89
C THR A 414 -35.12 12.09 -25.28
N GLN A 415 -33.93 12.62 -25.50
CA GLN A 415 -33.15 12.57 -26.74
C GLN A 415 -32.03 11.53 -26.75
N ARG A 416 -31.89 10.75 -25.70
CA ARG A 416 -31.04 9.55 -25.59
C ARG A 416 -31.88 8.30 -25.61
#